data_cc51539f64af27859a51835a61117d9c
#
_entry.id   cc51539f64af27859a51835a61117d9c
#
_cell.length_a   1.000
_cell.length_b   1.000
_cell.length_c   1.000
_cell.angle_alpha   90.00
_cell.angle_beta   90.00
_cell.angle_gamma   90.00
#
_symmetry.space_group_name_H-M   'P 1'
#
loop_
_entity.id
_entity.type
_entity.pdbx_description
1 polymer ?
#
loop_
_entity_poly.entity_id
_entity_poly.type
_entity_poly.pdbx_seq_one_letter_code
_entity_poly.pdbx_strand_id
1 'polypeptide(L)'
;MTLSDLGRGVISLFSIISFVAAGLSAGCIGVSQKKVLSGVIGGTGTDIKTCPLGMKVADDGVIDDFEDGNNQLTLDGGRDGYWWPKVDTAGSTLQPTPFASSDNAGDGSDGAMHVFGKTVSGDPTLAWGAGFGVNLRDQTAIYDGSRYAGITFKAKVGPGASNSVRFNVGDINTHPAGNLCTACWNHFGKNMILTTEWKEYKVTFTELRQKPDWGAPRPPALEPSKLVEIDWSIDPGQTYDVWIDDVAFLDCK
;
A
#
# COMPACT_ATOMS: atom_id res chain seq x y z
N MET A 1 -2.46 43.22 44.34
CA MET A 1 -1.29 44.09 44.08
C MET A 1 -1.01 43.87 42.61
N THR A 2 -1.53 44.76 41.83
CA THR A 2 -1.05 45.92 41.05
C THR A 2 -0.34 45.45 39.77
N LEU A 3 -1.03 45.60 38.59
CA LEU A 3 -1.04 46.76 37.66
C LEU A 3 0.35 46.93 37.03
N SER A 4 0.58 47.08 35.80
CA SER A 4 0.12 47.87 34.65
C SER A 4 1.29 47.87 33.67
N ASP A 5 1.35 48.15 32.42
CA ASP A 5 0.81 49.12 31.49
C ASP A 5 1.28 48.74 30.07
N LEU A 6 0.46 48.74 29.04
CA LEU A 6 0.21 49.80 28.06
C LEU A 6 1.40 50.31 27.22
N GLY A 7 1.27 50.23 25.92
CA GLY A 7 1.99 50.97 24.91
C GLY A 7 1.75 50.43 23.49
N ARG A 8 0.67 50.80 22.77
CA ARG A 8 0.52 51.81 21.70
C ARG A 8 1.75 51.86 20.78
N GLY A 9 1.70 51.62 19.52
CA GLY A 9 0.83 51.88 18.40
C GLY A 9 1.72 52.53 17.35
N VAL A 10 1.57 52.23 16.06
CA VAL A 10 1.65 53.25 14.98
C VAL A 10 1.20 52.59 13.66
N ILE A 11 0.18 53.16 13.10
CA ILE A 11 -0.34 52.99 11.75
C ILE A 11 0.55 53.84 10.81
N SER A 12 0.88 53.31 9.63
CA SER A 12 1.26 54.18 8.52
C SER A 12 0.62 53.69 7.21
N LEU A 13 -0.15 54.55 6.65
CA LEU A 13 -0.87 54.57 5.39
C LEU A 13 0.01 55.06 4.23
N PHE A 14 -0.52 54.86 3.01
CA PHE A 14 -0.25 55.47 1.69
C PHE A 14 0.92 54.87 0.89
N SER A 15 0.78 54.56 -0.37
CA SER A 15 0.22 55.34 -1.46
C SER A 15 -0.14 54.51 -2.69
N ILE A 16 -1.25 54.87 -3.29
CA ILE A 16 -1.73 54.52 -4.61
C ILE A 16 -0.97 55.33 -5.65
N ILE A 17 -0.47 54.69 -6.72
CA ILE A 17 -0.17 55.42 -7.96
C ILE A 17 -0.81 54.64 -9.13
N SER A 18 -1.86 55.22 -9.67
CA SER A 18 -2.44 54.92 -10.99
C SER A 18 -1.62 55.57 -12.07
N PHE A 19 -1.35 54.87 -13.15
CA PHE A 19 -1.11 55.51 -14.45
C PHE A 19 -1.87 54.78 -15.55
N VAL A 20 -2.60 55.61 -16.28
CA VAL A 20 -3.49 55.31 -17.40
C VAL A 20 -2.72 55.61 -18.71
N ALA A 21 -3.08 54.87 -19.72
CA ALA A 21 -3.30 55.22 -21.09
C ALA A 21 -2.38 54.73 -22.21
N ALA A 22 -3.05 54.11 -23.11
CA ALA A 22 -3.14 54.28 -24.57
C ALA A 22 -1.98 53.70 -25.42
N GLY A 23 -2.21 52.86 -26.34
CA GLY A 23 -3.05 52.79 -27.49
C GLY A 23 -2.39 52.04 -28.62
N LEU A 24 -3.20 51.30 -29.40
CA LEU A 24 -3.06 50.95 -30.84
C LEU A 24 -1.86 50.13 -31.33
N SER A 25 -2.01 48.95 -31.89
CA SER A 25 -2.54 48.59 -33.22
C SER A 25 -2.23 47.15 -33.58
N ALA A 26 -3.06 46.63 -34.44
CA ALA A 26 -3.16 45.26 -34.97
C ALA A 26 -1.88 44.65 -35.55
N GLY A 27 -1.75 43.33 -35.31
CA GLY A 27 -0.85 42.48 -36.04
C GLY A 27 -1.22 41.01 -35.75
N CYS A 28 -2.02 40.41 -36.63
CA CYS A 28 -2.24 38.95 -36.64
C CYS A 28 -0.94 38.24 -37.00
N ILE A 29 -0.33 37.60 -36.03
CA ILE A 29 0.67 36.55 -36.26
C ILE A 29 0.20 35.33 -35.48
N GLY A 30 -0.15 34.27 -36.21
CA GLY A 30 -0.52 32.99 -35.63
C GLY A 30 0.64 32.41 -34.80
N VAL A 31 0.52 32.47 -33.47
CA VAL A 31 1.38 31.78 -32.57
C VAL A 31 0.71 30.46 -32.23
N SER A 32 1.28 29.40 -32.78
CA SER A 32 1.04 28.02 -32.34
C SER A 32 1.14 27.98 -30.81
N GLN A 33 0.02 27.76 -30.15
CA GLN A 33 0.02 27.54 -28.71
C GLN A 33 0.74 26.22 -28.41
N LYS A 34 2.04 26.28 -28.16
CA LYS A 34 2.71 25.25 -27.37
C LYS A 34 1.99 25.22 -26.02
N LYS A 35 1.25 24.13 -25.80
CA LYS A 35 0.69 23.79 -24.50
C LYS A 35 1.85 23.74 -23.50
N VAL A 36 2.05 24.80 -22.76
CA VAL A 36 2.97 24.80 -21.62
C VAL A 36 2.34 23.88 -20.62
N LEU A 37 2.88 22.66 -20.49
CA LEU A 37 2.62 21.80 -19.36
C LEU A 37 3.04 22.59 -18.13
N SER A 38 2.05 23.05 -17.40
CA SER A 38 2.22 23.68 -16.10
C SER A 38 3.01 22.73 -15.21
N GLY A 39 4.20 23.15 -14.80
CA GLY A 39 5.05 22.37 -13.92
C GLY A 39 4.29 22.08 -12.63
N VAL A 40 4.24 20.81 -12.27
CA VAL A 40 3.72 20.34 -10.99
C VAL A 40 4.60 20.91 -9.89
N ILE A 41 4.08 21.87 -9.15
CA ILE A 41 4.68 22.36 -7.91
C ILE A 41 4.20 21.43 -6.80
N GLY A 42 5.15 20.68 -6.22
CA GLY A 42 5.00 20.03 -4.93
C GLY A 42 3.96 18.92 -4.88
N GLY A 43 4.32 17.70 -5.35
CA GLY A 43 3.57 16.50 -5.04
C GLY A 43 3.53 16.28 -3.53
N THR A 44 2.36 16.38 -2.92
CA THR A 44 2.09 15.76 -1.63
C THR A 44 2.18 14.26 -1.88
N GLY A 45 2.95 13.50 -1.11
CA GLY A 45 3.29 12.08 -1.33
C GLY A 45 2.15 11.08 -1.56
N THR A 46 0.96 11.56 -1.92
CA THR A 46 -0.28 10.84 -2.23
C THR A 46 -0.53 10.66 -3.73
N ASP A 47 0.37 11.11 -4.61
CA ASP A 47 0.18 11.00 -6.07
C ASP A 47 0.33 9.55 -6.53
N ILE A 48 -0.80 8.83 -6.55
CA ILE A 48 -0.87 7.46 -7.03
C ILE A 48 -0.86 7.47 -8.57
N LYS A 49 0.07 6.72 -9.17
CA LYS A 49 0.19 6.58 -10.62
C LYS A 49 -1.03 5.93 -11.25
N THR A 50 -1.44 6.46 -12.40
CA THR A 50 -2.38 5.81 -13.31
C THR A 50 -1.66 5.41 -14.59
N CYS A 51 -1.92 4.19 -15.09
CA CYS A 51 -1.23 3.61 -16.24
C CYS A 51 -2.16 3.46 -17.45
N PRO A 52 -2.36 4.50 -18.26
CA PRO A 52 -3.31 4.47 -19.37
C PRO A 52 -2.96 3.46 -20.46
N LEU A 53 -1.68 3.09 -20.61
CA LEU A 53 -1.21 2.10 -21.57
C LEU A 53 -1.07 0.69 -20.95
N GLY A 54 -1.52 0.50 -19.72
CA GLY A 54 -1.40 -0.75 -18.97
C GLY A 54 -0.14 -0.83 -18.11
N MET A 55 0.03 -1.97 -17.45
CA MET A 55 1.10 -2.20 -16.49
C MET A 55 1.98 -3.39 -16.89
N LYS A 56 3.23 -3.38 -16.46
CA LYS A 56 4.19 -4.50 -16.50
C LYS A 56 4.82 -4.67 -15.12
N VAL A 57 5.43 -5.82 -14.86
CA VAL A 57 6.34 -5.97 -13.72
C VAL A 57 7.49 -4.96 -13.89
N ALA A 58 7.82 -4.24 -12.83
CA ALA A 58 8.94 -3.30 -12.85
C ALA A 58 10.27 -4.08 -12.95
N ASP A 59 11.27 -3.48 -13.58
CA ASP A 59 12.56 -4.16 -13.85
C ASP A 59 13.30 -4.54 -12.55
N ASP A 60 13.08 -3.80 -11.45
CA ASP A 60 13.54 -4.09 -10.09
C ASP A 60 12.36 -4.40 -9.15
N GLY A 61 11.26 -4.86 -9.70
CA GLY A 61 9.98 -4.99 -9.01
C GLY A 61 9.79 -6.29 -8.24
N VAL A 62 10.59 -7.32 -8.48
CA VAL A 62 10.44 -8.61 -7.78
C VAL A 62 10.58 -8.38 -6.28
N ILE A 63 9.52 -8.65 -5.53
CA ILE A 63 9.50 -8.60 -4.07
C ILE A 63 9.99 -9.94 -3.55
N ASP A 64 9.38 -11.02 -4.04
CA ASP A 64 9.77 -12.38 -3.74
C ASP A 64 9.19 -13.35 -4.76
N ASP A 65 10.01 -14.29 -5.23
CA ASP A 65 9.63 -15.42 -6.08
C ASP A 65 9.75 -16.77 -5.34
N PHE A 66 10.15 -16.74 -4.05
CA PHE A 66 10.30 -17.88 -3.13
C PHE A 66 11.27 -18.98 -3.59
N GLU A 67 12.11 -18.72 -4.60
CA GLU A 67 13.02 -19.71 -5.17
C GLU A 67 14.29 -19.92 -4.33
N ASP A 68 14.54 -19.06 -3.36
CA ASP A 68 15.71 -19.14 -2.48
C ASP A 68 15.48 -19.94 -1.19
N GLY A 69 14.24 -20.39 -0.93
CA GLY A 69 13.87 -21.25 0.18
C GLY A 69 14.02 -20.63 1.57
N ASN A 70 14.02 -19.30 1.66
CA ASN A 70 14.11 -18.58 2.92
C ASN A 70 12.89 -17.66 3.16
N ASN A 71 12.86 -16.93 4.26
CA ASN A 71 11.78 -15.99 4.58
C ASN A 71 12.20 -14.51 4.40
N GLN A 72 13.32 -14.23 3.74
CA GLN A 72 13.77 -12.90 3.42
C GLN A 72 13.35 -12.54 2.01
N LEU A 73 12.97 -11.28 1.78
CA LEU A 73 12.71 -10.78 0.44
C LEU A 73 13.93 -10.87 -0.46
N THR A 74 13.69 -10.98 -1.76
CA THR A 74 14.73 -10.72 -2.75
C THR A 74 15.38 -9.36 -2.51
N LEU A 75 16.69 -9.36 -2.26
CA LEU A 75 17.48 -8.17 -1.91
C LEU A 75 17.72 -7.30 -3.15
N ASP A 76 16.67 -6.72 -3.69
CA ASP A 76 16.71 -5.81 -4.85
C ASP A 76 15.88 -4.56 -4.58
N GLY A 77 16.15 -3.50 -5.30
CA GLY A 77 15.40 -2.24 -5.20
C GLY A 77 15.39 -1.61 -3.80
N GLY A 78 16.33 -1.97 -2.91
CA GLY A 78 16.44 -1.44 -1.55
C GLY A 78 15.49 -2.10 -0.55
N ARG A 79 14.98 -3.28 -0.85
CA ARG A 79 14.18 -4.10 0.06
C ARG A 79 15.08 -5.08 0.81
N ASP A 80 14.78 -5.35 2.08
CA ASP A 80 15.54 -6.23 2.96
C ASP A 80 14.68 -6.83 4.09
N GLY A 81 13.35 -6.81 3.90
CA GLY A 81 12.39 -7.26 4.90
C GLY A 81 12.21 -8.78 4.96
N TYR A 82 11.30 -9.21 5.82
CA TYR A 82 11.05 -10.63 6.10
C TYR A 82 9.56 -10.93 6.12
N TRP A 83 9.20 -12.15 5.69
CA TRP A 83 7.85 -12.70 5.81
C TRP A 83 7.51 -13.04 7.26
N TRP A 84 6.27 -12.82 7.64
CA TRP A 84 5.76 -13.06 8.99
C TRP A 84 4.31 -13.55 8.96
N PRO A 85 3.95 -14.45 9.90
CA PRO A 85 2.56 -14.86 10.13
C PRO A 85 1.89 -13.97 11.15
N LYS A 86 0.56 -13.87 11.10
CA LYS A 86 -0.28 -13.30 12.15
C LYS A 86 -1.50 -14.18 12.40
N VAL A 87 -1.87 -14.35 13.64
CA VAL A 87 -3.05 -15.12 14.05
C VAL A 87 -3.65 -14.49 15.31
N ASP A 88 -4.96 -14.48 15.38
CA ASP A 88 -5.68 -13.95 16.54
C ASP A 88 -5.47 -14.78 17.80
N THR A 89 -5.91 -14.25 18.95
CA THR A 89 -5.81 -14.93 20.25
C THR A 89 -7.07 -15.71 20.62
N ALA A 90 -8.05 -15.78 19.73
CA ALA A 90 -9.34 -16.45 19.99
C ALA A 90 -9.30 -17.97 19.72
N GLY A 91 -8.18 -18.49 19.21
CA GLY A 91 -7.99 -19.91 18.91
C GLY A 91 -7.94 -20.22 17.43
N SER A 92 -7.77 -19.22 16.57
CA SER A 92 -7.42 -19.42 15.18
C SER A 92 -6.05 -20.08 15.04
N THR A 93 -5.82 -20.80 13.94
CA THR A 93 -4.58 -21.51 13.68
C THR A 93 -4.01 -21.10 12.33
N LEU A 94 -2.68 -21.12 12.23
CA LEU A 94 -1.93 -20.93 10.99
C LEU A 94 -0.78 -21.93 10.93
N GLN A 95 -0.62 -22.56 9.78
CA GLN A 95 0.47 -23.47 9.45
C GLN A 95 1.16 -22.96 8.18
N PRO A 96 2.45 -23.33 7.94
CA PRO A 96 3.28 -24.21 8.78
C PRO A 96 3.76 -23.55 10.08
N THR A 97 4.19 -24.38 11.02
CA THR A 97 4.88 -23.93 12.21
C THR A 97 6.15 -24.78 12.40
N PRO A 98 7.37 -24.21 12.33
CA PRO A 98 7.65 -22.77 12.14
C PRO A 98 7.17 -22.25 10.78
N PHE A 99 6.91 -20.96 10.71
CA PHE A 99 6.51 -20.30 9.48
C PHE A 99 7.67 -20.30 8.47
N ALA A 100 7.42 -20.78 7.26
CA ALA A 100 8.40 -20.87 6.19
C ALA A 100 7.71 -20.96 4.82
N SER A 101 8.42 -20.62 3.75
CA SER A 101 8.04 -20.95 2.38
C SER A 101 7.97 -22.47 2.20
N SER A 102 7.22 -22.91 1.21
CA SER A 102 7.05 -24.33 0.88
C SER A 102 7.76 -24.65 -0.42
N ASP A 103 8.51 -25.75 -0.43
CA ASP A 103 8.97 -26.35 -1.67
C ASP A 103 7.77 -26.89 -2.45
N ASN A 104 7.84 -26.87 -3.79
CA ASN A 104 6.88 -27.55 -4.66
C ASN A 104 5.56 -26.78 -4.87
N ALA A 105 5.66 -25.59 -5.42
CA ALA A 105 4.51 -24.73 -5.77
C ALA A 105 3.54 -25.37 -6.79
N GLY A 106 4.04 -26.22 -7.68
CA GLY A 106 3.22 -26.97 -8.64
C GLY A 106 2.71 -26.16 -9.83
N ASP A 107 3.32 -25.00 -10.13
CA ASP A 107 3.03 -24.18 -11.32
C ASP A 107 4.22 -24.02 -12.26
N GLY A 108 5.29 -24.80 -12.02
CA GLY A 108 6.57 -24.71 -12.72
C GLY A 108 7.62 -23.90 -11.96
N SER A 109 7.27 -23.41 -10.76
CA SER A 109 8.14 -22.79 -9.77
C SER A 109 8.54 -23.82 -8.72
N ASP A 110 9.74 -23.71 -8.13
CA ASP A 110 10.22 -24.62 -7.09
C ASP A 110 9.67 -24.25 -5.72
N GLY A 111 9.40 -22.95 -5.45
CA GLY A 111 8.94 -22.42 -4.18
C GLY A 111 7.64 -21.63 -4.24
N ALA A 112 6.96 -21.50 -3.11
CA ALA A 112 5.82 -20.60 -2.91
C ALA A 112 5.57 -20.38 -1.41
N MET A 113 4.90 -19.30 -1.04
CA MET A 113 4.34 -19.16 0.29
C MET A 113 3.03 -19.94 0.38
N HIS A 114 2.98 -20.98 1.24
CA HIS A 114 1.81 -21.78 1.51
C HIS A 114 1.37 -21.66 2.95
N VAL A 115 0.16 -21.16 3.17
CA VAL A 115 -0.41 -21.05 4.52
C VAL A 115 -1.81 -21.67 4.58
N PHE A 116 -2.07 -22.43 5.62
CA PHE A 116 -3.37 -23.10 5.82
C PHE A 116 -3.76 -23.15 7.30
N GLY A 117 -5.04 -23.32 7.55
CA GLY A 117 -5.55 -23.35 8.92
C GLY A 117 -7.04 -23.09 9.03
N LYS A 118 -7.43 -22.65 10.22
CA LYS A 118 -8.80 -22.28 10.53
C LYS A 118 -8.83 -21.00 11.34
N THR A 119 -9.73 -20.11 11.00
CA THR A 119 -10.07 -18.96 11.83
C THR A 119 -11.36 -19.20 12.59
N VAL A 120 -11.43 -18.74 13.82
CA VAL A 120 -12.65 -18.87 14.65
C VAL A 120 -13.51 -17.62 14.53
N SER A 121 -14.82 -17.79 14.74
CA SER A 121 -15.75 -16.67 14.89
C SER A 121 -15.92 -16.34 16.38
N GLY A 122 -16.16 -15.07 16.69
CA GLY A 122 -16.33 -14.64 18.08
C GLY A 122 -16.35 -13.12 18.23
N ASP A 123 -15.91 -12.66 19.37
CA ASP A 123 -15.72 -11.24 19.65
C ASP A 123 -14.70 -10.65 18.67
N PRO A 124 -15.05 -9.65 17.85
CA PRO A 124 -14.18 -9.11 16.82
C PRO A 124 -12.90 -8.44 17.38
N THR A 125 -12.85 -8.14 18.66
CA THR A 125 -11.64 -7.63 19.32
C THR A 125 -10.61 -8.72 19.57
N LEU A 126 -11.05 -9.99 19.64
CA LEU A 126 -10.22 -11.16 19.88
C LEU A 126 -10.13 -12.07 18.64
N ALA A 127 -11.26 -12.29 17.96
CA ALA A 127 -11.41 -13.17 16.80
C ALA A 127 -11.38 -12.32 15.51
N TRP A 128 -10.22 -11.82 15.14
CA TRP A 128 -10.04 -11.02 13.91
C TRP A 128 -9.53 -11.84 12.73
N GLY A 129 -9.19 -13.11 12.95
CA GLY A 129 -8.78 -14.03 11.89
C GLY A 129 -7.31 -14.38 11.91
N ALA A 130 -6.76 -14.60 10.72
CA ALA A 130 -5.36 -14.93 10.50
C ALA A 130 -4.82 -14.20 9.26
N GLY A 131 -3.52 -14.29 9.03
CA GLY A 131 -2.91 -13.77 7.84
C GLY A 131 -1.41 -13.95 7.84
N PHE A 132 -0.80 -13.51 6.77
CA PHE A 132 0.63 -13.48 6.59
C PHE A 132 1.00 -12.30 5.70
N GLY A 133 2.21 -11.85 5.82
CA GLY A 133 2.67 -10.70 5.06
C GLY A 133 4.16 -10.56 5.11
N VAL A 134 4.66 -9.48 4.54
CA VAL A 134 6.07 -9.17 4.48
C VAL A 134 6.29 -7.68 4.74
N ASN A 135 7.26 -7.38 5.57
CA ASN A 135 7.78 -6.02 5.67
C ASN A 135 8.66 -5.74 4.44
N LEU A 136 8.48 -4.59 3.81
CA LEU A 136 9.29 -4.23 2.64
C LEU A 136 10.74 -3.88 3.03
N ARG A 137 10.93 -3.40 4.26
CA ARG A 137 12.23 -3.12 4.86
C ARG A 137 12.34 -3.77 6.23
N ASP A 138 13.58 -4.14 6.62
CA ASP A 138 13.84 -4.63 7.97
C ASP A 138 13.39 -3.63 9.03
N GLN A 139 12.98 -4.14 10.21
CA GLN A 139 12.49 -3.36 11.35
C GLN A 139 11.36 -2.38 11.02
N THR A 140 10.53 -2.72 10.03
CA THR A 140 9.39 -1.87 9.59
C THR A 140 9.80 -0.45 9.15
N ALA A 141 10.97 -0.31 8.56
CA ALA A 141 11.42 0.94 7.97
C ALA A 141 10.60 1.28 6.73
N ILE A 142 10.50 2.56 6.43
CA ILE A 142 9.75 3.06 5.28
C ILE A 142 10.46 2.66 3.97
N TYR A 143 9.67 2.16 3.02
CA TYR A 143 10.05 1.93 1.64
C TYR A 143 9.35 2.92 0.71
N ASP A 144 10.11 3.63 -0.11
CA ASP A 144 9.55 4.52 -1.12
C ASP A 144 9.14 3.73 -2.38
N GLY A 145 7.84 3.39 -2.44
CA GLY A 145 7.20 2.73 -3.57
C GLY A 145 6.51 3.68 -4.54
N SER A 146 6.73 5.00 -4.46
CA SER A 146 6.02 6.02 -5.26
C SER A 146 6.21 5.88 -6.77
N ARG A 147 7.29 5.23 -7.21
CA ARG A 147 7.56 4.93 -8.62
C ARG A 147 6.65 3.85 -9.20
N TYR A 148 6.01 3.03 -8.36
CA TYR A 148 5.17 1.92 -8.80
C TYR A 148 3.68 2.31 -8.85
N ALA A 149 2.91 1.54 -9.60
CA ALA A 149 1.47 1.76 -9.78
C ALA A 149 0.62 0.75 -8.98
N GLY A 150 1.21 -0.34 -8.53
CA GLY A 150 0.52 -1.42 -7.86
C GLY A 150 1.40 -2.63 -7.61
N ILE A 151 0.77 -3.76 -7.31
CA ILE A 151 1.42 -5.04 -7.02
C ILE A 151 0.74 -6.14 -7.83
N THR A 152 1.54 -7.09 -8.31
CA THR A 152 1.07 -8.35 -8.89
C THR A 152 1.55 -9.51 -8.04
N PHE A 153 0.82 -10.62 -8.09
CA PHE A 153 1.20 -11.89 -7.51
C PHE A 153 0.40 -13.01 -8.15
N LYS A 154 0.92 -14.23 -8.17
CA LYS A 154 0.16 -15.42 -8.42
C LYS A 154 -0.48 -15.91 -7.14
N ALA A 155 -1.68 -16.49 -7.21
CA ALA A 155 -2.35 -17.08 -6.06
C ALA A 155 -3.29 -18.20 -6.46
N LYS A 156 -3.49 -19.15 -5.52
CA LYS A 156 -4.55 -20.16 -5.56
C LYS A 156 -5.01 -20.50 -4.15
N VAL A 157 -6.09 -21.27 -4.06
CA VAL A 157 -6.55 -21.91 -2.82
C VAL A 157 -6.60 -23.42 -3.00
N GLY A 158 -6.39 -24.15 -1.90
CA GLY A 158 -6.57 -25.59 -1.87
C GLY A 158 -8.04 -26.00 -2.04
N PRO A 159 -8.30 -27.25 -2.50
CA PRO A 159 -9.66 -27.74 -2.71
C PRO A 159 -10.50 -27.71 -1.42
N GLY A 160 -11.70 -27.12 -1.49
CA GLY A 160 -12.63 -27.05 -0.37
C GLY A 160 -12.31 -25.96 0.67
N ALA A 161 -11.25 -25.22 0.49
CA ALA A 161 -10.92 -24.05 1.34
C ALA A 161 -11.75 -22.82 0.95
N SER A 162 -11.86 -21.88 1.88
CA SER A 162 -12.39 -20.55 1.59
C SER A 162 -11.54 -19.85 0.55
N ASN A 163 -12.18 -19.23 -0.41
CA ASN A 163 -11.51 -18.50 -1.48
C ASN A 163 -11.47 -16.98 -1.27
N SER A 164 -11.99 -16.50 -0.15
CA SER A 164 -12.02 -15.08 0.19
C SER A 164 -10.77 -14.69 0.98
N VAL A 165 -10.00 -13.80 0.41
CA VAL A 165 -8.78 -13.24 1.01
C VAL A 165 -8.78 -11.74 0.81
N ARG A 166 -8.30 -10.99 1.80
CA ARG A 166 -8.08 -9.55 1.64
C ARG A 166 -6.59 -9.28 1.47
N PHE A 167 -6.21 -8.78 0.31
CA PHE A 167 -4.88 -8.25 0.06
C PHE A 167 -4.79 -6.82 0.60
N ASN A 168 -3.73 -6.48 1.33
CA ASN A 168 -3.51 -5.19 1.96
C ASN A 168 -2.13 -4.64 1.64
N VAL A 169 -2.04 -3.31 1.63
CA VAL A 169 -0.79 -2.54 1.59
C VAL A 169 -0.81 -1.56 2.76
N GLY A 170 0.14 -1.70 3.65
CA GLY A 170 0.34 -0.84 4.81
C GLY A 170 1.33 0.28 4.51
N ASP A 171 0.94 1.50 4.86
CA ASP A 171 1.85 2.63 4.93
C ASP A 171 2.09 3.05 6.39
N ILE A 172 3.04 3.93 6.61
CA ILE A 172 3.40 4.39 7.95
C ILE A 172 2.23 5.07 8.69
N ASN A 173 1.22 5.58 7.97
CA ASN A 173 0.07 6.26 8.57
C ASN A 173 -0.91 5.26 9.19
N THR A 174 -0.91 4.01 8.71
CA THR A 174 -1.80 2.95 9.18
C THR A 174 -1.07 1.90 10.03
N HIS A 175 0.26 2.01 10.14
CA HIS A 175 1.12 1.10 10.89
C HIS A 175 1.55 1.69 12.24
N PRO A 176 1.61 0.90 13.34
CA PRO A 176 2.01 1.38 14.67
C PRO A 176 3.38 2.07 14.72
N ALA A 177 4.34 1.60 13.93
CA ALA A 177 5.68 2.18 13.87
C ALA A 177 5.70 3.69 13.52
N GLY A 178 4.64 4.17 12.85
CA GLY A 178 4.48 5.59 12.52
C GLY A 178 4.09 6.47 13.70
N ASN A 179 3.56 5.88 14.79
CA ASN A 179 2.99 6.60 15.92
C ASN A 179 1.91 7.64 15.51
N LEU A 180 1.23 7.40 14.41
CA LEU A 180 0.22 8.29 13.82
C LEU A 180 -1.20 7.77 14.03
N CYS A 181 -1.37 6.46 14.18
CA CYS A 181 -2.66 5.82 14.40
C CYS A 181 -2.84 5.41 15.87
N THR A 182 -4.07 5.52 16.37
CA THR A 182 -4.50 5.05 17.70
C THR A 182 -5.26 3.73 17.61
N ALA A 183 -5.90 3.45 16.46
CA ALA A 183 -6.43 2.16 16.07
C ALA A 183 -5.78 1.78 14.74
N CYS A 184 -4.60 1.20 14.83
CA CYS A 184 -3.75 0.86 13.69
C CYS A 184 -4.19 -0.44 12.96
N TRP A 185 -3.48 -0.84 11.91
CA TRP A 185 -3.68 -2.07 11.13
C TRP A 185 -4.89 -2.06 10.17
N ASN A 186 -5.63 -0.95 10.07
CA ASN A 186 -6.61 -0.80 8.99
C ASN A 186 -5.92 -0.34 7.71
N HIS A 187 -5.11 -1.21 7.14
CA HIS A 187 -4.38 -0.96 5.92
C HIS A 187 -5.31 -0.79 4.71
N PHE A 188 -4.76 -0.19 3.67
CA PHE A 188 -5.45 -0.07 2.39
C PHE A 188 -5.47 -1.42 1.69
N GLY A 189 -6.64 -1.97 1.42
CA GLY A 189 -6.75 -3.31 0.86
C GLY A 189 -7.90 -3.49 -0.09
N LYS A 190 -7.93 -4.67 -0.71
CA LYS A 190 -8.96 -5.12 -1.64
C LYS A 190 -9.34 -6.56 -1.31
N ASN A 191 -10.65 -6.81 -1.16
CA ASN A 191 -11.15 -8.18 -1.03
C ASN A 191 -11.05 -8.88 -2.38
N MET A 192 -10.53 -10.08 -2.36
CA MET A 192 -10.25 -10.89 -3.54
C MET A 192 -10.91 -12.24 -3.42
N ILE A 193 -11.34 -12.77 -4.54
CA ILE A 193 -11.80 -14.15 -4.67
C ILE A 193 -10.75 -14.90 -5.49
N LEU A 194 -10.07 -15.83 -4.83
CA LEU A 194 -9.06 -16.65 -5.43
C LEU A 194 -9.70 -17.88 -6.12
N THR A 195 -8.95 -18.54 -6.97
CA THR A 195 -9.35 -19.77 -7.67
C THR A 195 -8.55 -20.97 -7.18
N THR A 196 -9.00 -22.18 -7.45
CA THR A 196 -8.24 -23.40 -7.15
C THR A 196 -7.05 -23.60 -8.09
N GLU A 197 -7.09 -22.95 -9.23
CA GLU A 197 -5.97 -22.93 -10.18
C GLU A 197 -5.10 -21.70 -9.96
N TRP A 198 -3.82 -21.82 -10.21
CA TRP A 198 -2.91 -20.68 -10.19
C TRP A 198 -3.37 -19.58 -11.14
N LYS A 199 -3.44 -18.37 -10.64
CA LYS A 199 -3.83 -17.19 -11.41
C LYS A 199 -3.03 -15.98 -10.99
N GLU A 200 -2.63 -15.18 -11.98
CA GLU A 200 -2.04 -13.85 -11.74
C GLU A 200 -3.13 -12.84 -11.34
N TYR A 201 -2.88 -12.12 -10.26
CA TYR A 201 -3.70 -11.02 -9.78
C TYR A 201 -2.91 -9.72 -9.84
N LYS A 202 -3.50 -8.68 -10.41
CA LYS A 202 -2.94 -7.33 -10.45
C LYS A 202 -3.83 -6.39 -9.66
N VAL A 203 -3.23 -5.69 -8.72
CA VAL A 203 -3.93 -4.75 -7.84
C VAL A 203 -3.22 -3.41 -7.91
N THR A 204 -3.91 -2.40 -8.42
CA THR A 204 -3.37 -1.04 -8.45
C THR A 204 -3.55 -0.36 -7.10
N PHE A 205 -2.66 0.55 -6.75
CA PHE A 205 -2.81 1.35 -5.52
C PHE A 205 -4.09 2.18 -5.52
N THR A 206 -4.61 2.52 -6.71
CA THR A 206 -5.88 3.26 -6.85
C THR A 206 -7.12 2.43 -6.48
N GLU A 207 -7.02 1.10 -6.45
CA GLU A 207 -8.12 0.20 -6.08
C GLU A 207 -8.22 -0.06 -4.58
N LEU A 208 -7.16 0.23 -3.84
CA LEU A 208 -7.07 -0.09 -2.42
C LEU A 208 -7.89 0.88 -1.56
N ARG A 209 -8.60 0.35 -0.57
CA ARG A 209 -9.41 1.12 0.37
C ARG A 209 -9.28 0.54 1.77
N GLN A 210 -9.34 1.38 2.79
CA GLN A 210 -9.48 0.94 4.17
C GLN A 210 -10.87 0.32 4.41
N LYS A 211 -10.99 -0.62 5.37
CA LYS A 211 -12.29 -1.07 5.85
C LYS A 211 -13.04 0.13 6.47
N PRO A 212 -14.37 0.27 6.23
CA PRO A 212 -15.10 1.49 6.62
C PRO A 212 -15.29 1.64 8.13
N ASP A 213 -15.31 0.55 8.89
CA ASP A 213 -15.92 0.48 10.20
C ASP A 213 -14.93 0.63 11.35
N TRP A 214 -13.63 0.73 11.07
CA TRP A 214 -12.61 0.85 12.10
C TRP A 214 -11.34 1.57 11.62
N GLY A 215 -10.37 1.75 12.53
CA GLY A 215 -9.13 2.49 12.27
C GLY A 215 -9.25 3.96 12.64
N ALA A 216 -8.19 4.52 13.24
CA ALA A 216 -8.15 5.93 13.62
C ALA A 216 -6.69 6.45 13.72
N PRO A 217 -6.36 7.59 13.13
CA PRO A 217 -7.17 8.27 12.10
C PRO A 217 -7.24 7.46 10.81
N ARG A 218 -8.13 7.84 9.91
CA ARG A 218 -8.29 7.21 8.61
C ARG A 218 -7.76 8.13 7.53
N PRO A 219 -6.52 7.94 7.06
CA PRO A 219 -5.99 8.74 5.97
C PRO A 219 -6.83 8.55 4.69
N PRO A 220 -6.97 9.59 3.86
CA PRO A 220 -7.89 9.56 2.70
C PRO A 220 -7.40 8.65 1.57
N ALA A 221 -6.10 8.38 1.49
CA ALA A 221 -5.47 7.54 0.48
C ALA A 221 -4.19 6.91 1.01
N LEU A 222 -3.79 5.80 0.40
CA LEU A 222 -2.46 5.21 0.56
C LEU A 222 -1.39 6.24 0.18
N GLU A 223 -0.29 6.25 0.92
CA GLU A 223 0.89 7.08 0.63
C GLU A 223 2.03 6.18 0.12
N PRO A 224 2.16 5.97 -1.22
CA PRO A 224 3.13 5.02 -1.76
C PRO A 224 4.61 5.35 -1.47
N SER A 225 4.91 6.60 -1.18
CA SER A 225 6.26 7.01 -0.74
C SER A 225 6.62 6.54 0.68
N LYS A 226 5.67 5.95 1.40
CA LYS A 226 5.85 5.56 2.81
C LYS A 226 5.32 4.15 3.11
N LEU A 227 5.49 3.23 2.18
CA LEU A 227 5.09 1.84 2.38
C LEU A 227 5.90 1.18 3.51
N VAL A 228 5.26 0.27 4.23
CA VAL A 228 5.88 -0.52 5.30
C VAL A 228 5.78 -2.01 5.00
N GLU A 229 4.56 -2.46 4.63
CA GLU A 229 4.28 -3.88 4.49
C GLU A 229 3.20 -4.16 3.44
N ILE A 230 3.15 -5.41 3.01
CA ILE A 230 2.01 -5.99 2.29
C ILE A 230 1.57 -7.25 3.02
N ASP A 231 0.27 -7.54 3.04
CA ASP A 231 -0.25 -8.72 3.70
C ASP A 231 -1.51 -9.29 3.05
N TRP A 232 -1.77 -10.56 3.32
CA TRP A 232 -3.00 -11.27 2.99
C TRP A 232 -3.70 -11.69 4.28
N SER A 233 -4.91 -11.19 4.45
CA SER A 233 -5.72 -11.44 5.66
C SER A 233 -6.90 -12.34 5.36
N ILE A 234 -7.16 -13.28 6.25
CA ILE A 234 -8.28 -14.21 6.23
C ILE A 234 -9.25 -13.81 7.34
N ASP A 235 -10.50 -13.53 6.97
CA ASP A 235 -11.54 -13.13 7.92
C ASP A 235 -11.91 -14.28 8.89
N PRO A 236 -12.57 -13.99 10.02
CA PRO A 236 -13.01 -15.00 10.99
C PRO A 236 -13.97 -16.05 10.41
N GLY A 237 -13.94 -17.26 10.99
CA GLY A 237 -14.89 -18.33 10.69
C GLY A 237 -14.61 -19.11 9.41
N GLN A 238 -13.38 -19.11 8.92
CA GLN A 238 -12.99 -19.77 7.66
C GLN A 238 -12.06 -20.95 7.89
N THR A 239 -12.16 -21.96 7.04
CA THR A 239 -11.07 -22.93 6.80
C THR A 239 -10.36 -22.50 5.54
N TYR A 240 -9.07 -22.27 5.61
CA TYR A 240 -8.30 -21.69 4.51
C TYR A 240 -7.07 -22.52 4.17
N ASP A 241 -6.65 -22.43 2.92
CA ASP A 241 -5.48 -23.06 2.33
C ASP A 241 -5.07 -22.17 1.15
N VAL A 242 -4.11 -21.27 1.36
CA VAL A 242 -3.75 -20.19 0.45
C VAL A 242 -2.31 -20.33 0.02
N TRP A 243 -2.10 -20.23 -1.28
CA TRP A 243 -0.80 -20.22 -1.92
C TRP A 243 -0.56 -18.88 -2.62
N ILE A 244 0.62 -18.32 -2.42
CA ILE A 244 1.05 -17.06 -3.06
C ILE A 244 2.44 -17.28 -3.65
N ASP A 245 2.67 -16.71 -4.85
CA ASP A 245 3.94 -16.78 -5.56
C ASP A 245 4.15 -15.55 -6.46
N ASP A 246 5.37 -15.35 -6.96
CA ASP A 246 5.75 -14.31 -7.92
C ASP A 246 5.26 -12.90 -7.50
N VAL A 247 5.53 -12.51 -6.28
CA VAL A 247 5.10 -11.20 -5.76
C VAL A 247 6.01 -10.09 -6.31
N ALA A 248 5.43 -9.12 -7.01
CA ALA A 248 6.21 -8.06 -7.62
C ALA A 248 5.45 -6.72 -7.70
N PHE A 249 6.20 -5.63 -7.72
CA PHE A 249 5.68 -4.31 -8.03
C PHE A 249 5.39 -4.15 -9.52
N LEU A 250 4.36 -3.38 -9.83
CA LEU A 250 3.96 -3.00 -11.18
C LEU A 250 4.38 -1.58 -11.51
N ASP A 251 4.91 -1.37 -12.71
CA ASP A 251 5.13 -0.05 -13.30
C ASP A 251 4.25 0.14 -14.54
N CYS A 252 4.10 1.37 -14.98
CA CYS A 252 3.40 1.69 -16.23
C CYS A 252 4.22 1.22 -17.46
N LYS A 253 3.51 0.76 -18.50
CA LYS A 253 4.10 0.47 -19.81
C LYS A 253 4.43 1.76 -20.55
#